data_1d2b2ef6ae0f725122070bb81cb61aaf
#
_entry.id   1d2b2ef6ae0f725122070bb81cb61aaf
#
_cell.length_a   1.000
_cell.length_b   1.000
_cell.length_c   1.000
_cell.angle_alpha   90.00
_cell.angle_beta   90.00
_cell.angle_gamma   90.00
#
_symmetry.space_group_name_H-M   'P 1'
#
loop_
_entity.id
_entity.type
_entity.pdbx_description
1 polymer ?
#
loop_
_entity_poly.entity_id
_entity_poly.type
_entity_poly.pdbx_seq_one_letter_code
_entity_poly.pdbx_strand_id
1 'polypeptide(L)'
;LLMLVKEGKTKEQTENSKREAEFLANKNKQAEILAAEKRELARQERIADQLEAEYKKNEEILRVKEEAYQKELGSLVELFGHLQSSAGEAAVQFSGSLTSAQFGTERVDFLNDLTSKMSETTELPTIDEIEGLWFELKREMAASRDVVSFETTVVDVDGETSTCNVTRVGLFNAVCDGKYLEYVAATGQYAFLPRQPAG
;
A
#
# COMPACT_ATOMS: atom_id res chain seq x y z
N LEU A 1 78.19 -4.15 54.48
CA LEU A 1 77.70 -5.15 53.48
C LEU A 1 76.74 -6.14 54.11
N LEU A 2 77.01 -6.77 55.28
CA LEU A 2 76.16 -7.76 55.97
C LEU A 2 74.82 -7.19 56.45
N MET A 3 74.68 -5.90 56.80
CA MET A 3 73.45 -5.22 57.17
C MET A 3 72.56 -5.00 55.95
N LEU A 4 73.11 -4.54 54.80
CA LEU A 4 72.37 -4.36 53.57
C LEU A 4 71.83 -5.68 53.03
N VAL A 5 72.50 -6.78 53.18
CA VAL A 5 72.01 -8.09 52.78
C VAL A 5 70.89 -8.59 53.68
N LYS A 6 70.93 -8.31 54.99
CA LYS A 6 69.85 -8.63 55.93
C LYS A 6 68.59 -7.79 55.67
N GLU A 7 68.75 -6.49 55.41
CA GLU A 7 67.63 -5.62 55.07
C GLU A 7 67.01 -6.02 53.70
N GLY A 8 67.84 -6.38 52.72
CA GLY A 8 67.34 -6.90 51.43
C GLY A 8 66.58 -8.19 51.64
N LYS A 9 67.01 -9.11 52.42
CA LYS A 9 66.35 -10.39 52.71
C LYS A 9 65.00 -10.21 53.42
N THR A 10 64.90 -9.30 54.39
CA THR A 10 63.62 -9.01 55.06
C THR A 10 62.66 -8.32 54.19
N LYS A 11 63.10 -7.41 53.32
CA LYS A 11 62.24 -6.71 52.33
C LYS A 11 61.69 -7.70 51.31
N GLU A 12 62.53 -8.59 50.79
CA GLU A 12 62.09 -9.62 49.83
C GLU A 12 61.12 -10.63 50.46
N GLN A 13 61.34 -11.05 51.70
CA GLN A 13 60.38 -11.92 52.40
C GLN A 13 59.02 -11.28 52.60
N THR A 14 58.99 -9.97 52.92
CA THR A 14 57.75 -9.23 53.13
C THR A 14 56.99 -9.06 51.80
N GLU A 15 57.70 -8.75 50.71
CA GLU A 15 57.15 -8.67 49.39
C GLU A 15 56.57 -10.01 48.88
N ASN A 16 57.34 -11.11 49.11
CA ASN A 16 56.90 -12.44 48.73
C ASN A 16 55.65 -12.90 49.51
N SER A 17 55.59 -12.66 50.81
CA SER A 17 54.39 -12.94 51.62
C SER A 17 53.18 -12.13 51.15
N LYS A 18 53.40 -10.89 50.77
CA LYS A 18 52.35 -10.02 50.25
C LYS A 18 51.83 -10.51 48.90
N ARG A 19 52.70 -10.88 47.98
CA ARG A 19 52.35 -11.48 46.69
C ARG A 19 51.61 -12.81 46.82
N GLU A 20 52.04 -13.65 47.77
CA GLU A 20 51.39 -14.93 48.04
C GLU A 20 49.98 -14.74 48.62
N ALA A 21 49.76 -13.80 49.53
CA ALA A 21 48.49 -13.48 50.10
C ALA A 21 47.51 -12.89 48.98
N GLU A 22 48.06 -12.01 48.16
CA GLU A 22 47.28 -11.45 47.00
C GLU A 22 46.93 -12.55 45.99
N PHE A 23 47.83 -13.47 45.70
CA PHE A 23 47.60 -14.62 44.83
C PHE A 23 46.49 -15.54 45.36
N LEU A 24 46.54 -15.88 46.64
CA LEU A 24 45.54 -16.74 47.30
C LEU A 24 44.16 -16.05 47.33
N ALA A 25 44.10 -14.75 47.63
CA ALA A 25 42.88 -13.98 47.60
C ALA A 25 42.28 -13.92 46.19
N ASN A 26 43.09 -13.71 45.16
CA ASN A 26 42.63 -13.72 43.77
C ASN A 26 42.21 -15.12 43.30
N LYS A 27 42.85 -16.19 43.77
CA LYS A 27 42.44 -17.57 43.45
C LYS A 27 41.03 -17.90 43.95
N ASN A 28 40.68 -17.47 45.16
CA ASN A 28 39.33 -17.65 45.71
C ASN A 28 38.30 -16.81 44.97
N LYS A 29 38.61 -15.55 44.64
CA LYS A 29 37.75 -14.71 43.78
C LYS A 29 37.52 -15.27 42.39
N GLN A 30 38.56 -15.87 41.78
CA GLN A 30 38.44 -16.53 40.47
C GLN A 30 37.44 -17.70 40.51
N ALA A 31 37.42 -18.48 41.58
CA ALA A 31 36.45 -19.57 41.74
C ALA A 31 34.99 -19.06 41.84
N GLU A 32 34.79 -17.95 42.56
CA GLU A 32 33.46 -17.30 42.66
C GLU A 32 33.01 -16.70 41.33
N ILE A 33 33.90 -15.98 40.65
CA ILE A 33 33.61 -15.41 39.32
C ILE A 33 33.29 -16.52 38.31
N LEU A 34 34.09 -17.59 38.29
CA LEU A 34 33.84 -18.72 37.39
C LEU A 34 32.51 -19.42 37.70
N ALA A 35 32.13 -19.53 38.96
CA ALA A 35 30.84 -20.09 39.34
C ALA A 35 29.66 -19.17 38.95
N ALA A 36 29.85 -17.86 39.06
CA ALA A 36 28.84 -16.87 38.62
C ALA A 36 28.66 -16.89 37.09
N GLU A 37 29.76 -16.88 36.34
CA GLU A 37 29.73 -16.94 34.87
C GLU A 37 29.11 -18.25 34.35
N LYS A 38 29.40 -19.39 34.99
CA LYS A 38 28.75 -20.65 34.62
C LYS A 38 27.25 -20.65 34.87
N ARG A 39 26.78 -19.98 35.93
CA ARG A 39 25.34 -19.83 36.18
C ARG A 39 24.68 -18.93 35.15
N GLU A 40 25.35 -17.84 34.79
CA GLU A 40 24.82 -16.93 33.75
C GLU A 40 24.82 -17.60 32.39
N LEU A 41 25.86 -18.33 32.01
CA LEU A 41 25.87 -19.14 30.77
C LEU A 41 24.72 -20.12 30.74
N ALA A 42 24.51 -20.90 31.80
CA ALA A 42 23.41 -21.86 31.88
C ALA A 42 22.02 -21.19 31.85
N ARG A 43 21.92 -19.93 32.29
CA ARG A 43 20.70 -19.12 32.17
C ARG A 43 20.48 -18.67 30.73
N GLN A 44 21.54 -18.18 30.07
CA GLN A 44 21.45 -17.74 28.66
C GLN A 44 21.14 -18.90 27.73
N GLU A 45 21.73 -20.07 27.94
CA GLU A 45 21.41 -21.29 27.20
C GLU A 45 19.94 -21.67 27.33
N ARG A 46 19.34 -21.62 28.53
CA ARG A 46 17.91 -21.87 28.72
C ARG A 46 17.03 -20.86 28.03
N ILE A 47 17.40 -19.57 28.03
CA ILE A 47 16.67 -18.54 27.33
C ILE A 47 16.76 -18.77 25.81
N ALA A 48 17.94 -19.11 25.31
CA ALA A 48 18.13 -19.43 23.90
C ALA A 48 17.26 -20.61 23.44
N ASP A 49 17.24 -21.71 24.23
CA ASP A 49 16.41 -22.88 23.96
C ASP A 49 14.90 -22.51 23.94
N GLN A 50 14.46 -21.67 24.87
CA GLN A 50 13.07 -21.20 24.92
C GLN A 50 12.71 -20.36 23.70
N LEU A 51 13.58 -19.40 23.34
CA LEU A 51 13.39 -18.55 22.18
C LEU A 51 13.38 -19.36 20.87
N GLU A 52 14.25 -20.37 20.76
CA GLU A 52 14.27 -21.26 19.61
C GLU A 52 12.98 -22.08 19.49
N ALA A 53 12.46 -22.57 20.63
CA ALA A 53 11.21 -23.29 20.63
C ALA A 53 10.00 -22.39 20.26
N GLU A 54 9.98 -21.14 20.77
CA GLU A 54 8.96 -20.15 20.39
C GLU A 54 9.07 -19.76 18.92
N TYR A 55 10.28 -19.57 18.41
CA TYR A 55 10.51 -19.26 17.01
C TYR A 55 9.96 -20.36 16.09
N LYS A 56 10.30 -21.63 16.36
CA LYS A 56 9.79 -22.78 15.60
C LYS A 56 8.26 -22.87 15.65
N LYS A 57 7.68 -22.61 16.82
CA LYS A 57 6.23 -22.58 16.98
C LYS A 57 5.56 -21.46 16.16
N ASN A 58 6.15 -20.27 16.20
CA ASN A 58 5.64 -19.12 15.44
C ASN A 58 5.79 -19.32 13.93
N GLU A 59 6.87 -19.92 13.48
CA GLU A 59 7.11 -20.29 12.08
C GLU A 59 6.04 -21.26 11.57
N GLU A 60 5.68 -22.27 12.36
CA GLU A 60 4.59 -23.19 12.01
C GLU A 60 3.21 -22.52 11.99
N ILE A 61 2.93 -21.62 12.95
CA ILE A 61 1.69 -20.84 12.95
C ILE A 61 1.60 -19.93 11.72
N LEU A 62 2.71 -19.29 11.35
CA LEU A 62 2.77 -18.44 10.16
C LEU A 62 2.53 -19.26 8.90
N ARG A 63 3.15 -20.43 8.77
CA ARG A 63 2.95 -21.33 7.63
C ARG A 63 1.48 -21.74 7.48
N VAL A 64 0.84 -22.15 8.57
CA VAL A 64 -0.59 -22.55 8.55
C VAL A 64 -1.49 -21.36 8.18
N LYS A 65 -1.20 -20.17 8.74
CA LYS A 65 -1.97 -18.97 8.41
C LYS A 65 -1.76 -18.52 6.97
N GLU A 66 -0.55 -18.62 6.45
CA GLU A 66 -0.25 -18.32 5.06
C GLU A 66 -0.99 -19.27 4.09
N GLU A 67 -0.98 -20.58 4.38
CA GLU A 67 -1.73 -21.56 3.59
C GLU A 67 -3.25 -21.26 3.60
N ALA A 68 -3.80 -20.92 4.76
CA ALA A 68 -5.20 -20.53 4.86
C ALA A 68 -5.50 -19.25 4.11
N TYR A 69 -4.64 -18.24 4.24
CA TYR A 69 -4.74 -16.97 3.52
C TYR A 69 -4.69 -17.17 2.00
N GLN A 70 -3.74 -17.94 1.51
CA GLN A 70 -3.61 -18.22 0.07
C GLN A 70 -4.83 -18.99 -0.48
N LYS A 71 -5.41 -19.87 0.32
CA LYS A 71 -6.65 -20.60 -0.06
C LYS A 71 -7.84 -19.65 -0.17
N GLU A 72 -8.02 -18.76 0.81
CA GLU A 72 -9.09 -17.75 0.78
C GLU A 72 -8.85 -16.72 -0.35
N LEU A 73 -7.61 -16.27 -0.54
CA LEU A 73 -7.22 -15.36 -1.61
C LEU A 73 -7.48 -15.97 -2.99
N GLY A 74 -7.19 -17.25 -3.17
CA GLY A 74 -7.40 -17.93 -4.45
C GLY A 74 -8.84 -17.86 -4.96
N SER A 75 -9.84 -17.88 -4.07
CA SER A 75 -11.25 -17.70 -4.42
C SER A 75 -11.61 -16.25 -4.78
N LEU A 76 -10.84 -15.27 -4.28
CA LEU A 76 -11.06 -13.86 -4.54
C LEU A 76 -10.33 -13.35 -5.78
N VAL A 77 -9.22 -13.97 -6.17
CA VAL A 77 -8.42 -13.55 -7.35
C VAL A 77 -9.27 -13.52 -8.63
N GLU A 78 -10.10 -14.52 -8.84
CA GLU A 78 -11.00 -14.58 -9.99
C GLU A 78 -12.02 -13.43 -9.96
N LEU A 79 -12.61 -13.16 -8.78
CA LEU A 79 -13.53 -12.04 -8.60
C LEU A 79 -12.85 -10.69 -8.87
N PHE A 80 -11.64 -10.49 -8.37
CA PHE A 80 -10.89 -9.26 -8.60
C PHE A 80 -10.47 -9.09 -10.06
N GLY A 81 -10.18 -10.18 -10.77
CA GLY A 81 -9.95 -10.15 -12.21
C GLY A 81 -11.18 -9.64 -12.98
N HIS A 82 -12.38 -10.07 -12.59
CA HIS A 82 -13.62 -9.56 -13.18
C HIS A 82 -13.89 -8.10 -12.83
N LEU A 83 -13.65 -7.69 -11.58
CA LEU A 83 -13.78 -6.28 -11.17
C LEU A 83 -12.80 -5.37 -11.93
N GLN A 84 -11.55 -5.79 -12.07
CA GLN A 84 -10.53 -5.08 -12.82
C GLN A 84 -10.93 -4.90 -14.28
N SER A 85 -11.40 -5.97 -14.94
CA SER A 85 -11.89 -5.90 -16.32
C SER A 85 -13.07 -4.96 -16.44
N SER A 86 -14.04 -5.05 -15.53
CA SER A 86 -15.23 -4.18 -15.53
C SER A 86 -14.89 -2.71 -15.30
N ALA A 87 -13.95 -2.42 -14.38
CA ALA A 87 -13.48 -1.06 -14.13
C ALA A 87 -12.74 -0.48 -15.34
N GLY A 88 -11.86 -1.27 -15.97
CA GLY A 88 -11.16 -0.86 -17.18
C GLY A 88 -12.08 -0.61 -18.36
N GLU A 89 -13.03 -1.50 -18.60
CA GLU A 89 -14.05 -1.32 -19.64
C GLU A 89 -14.93 -0.08 -19.40
N ALA A 90 -15.35 0.14 -18.14
CA ALA A 90 -16.09 1.33 -17.75
C ALA A 90 -15.27 2.61 -17.97
N ALA A 91 -13.99 2.62 -17.60
CA ALA A 91 -13.10 3.77 -17.83
C ALA A 91 -13.01 4.14 -19.32
N VAL A 92 -12.85 3.15 -20.19
CA VAL A 92 -12.79 3.34 -21.64
C VAL A 92 -14.14 3.89 -22.16
N GLN A 93 -15.25 3.31 -21.72
CA GLN A 93 -16.59 3.78 -22.16
C GLN A 93 -16.88 5.20 -21.67
N PHE A 94 -16.59 5.50 -20.42
CA PHE A 94 -16.87 6.83 -19.85
C PHE A 94 -15.95 7.91 -20.43
N SER A 95 -14.72 7.55 -20.83
CA SER A 95 -13.82 8.51 -21.47
C SER A 95 -14.38 9.11 -22.76
N GLY A 96 -15.24 8.37 -23.46
CA GLY A 96 -15.90 8.83 -24.70
C GLY A 96 -17.40 9.17 -24.53
N SER A 97 -17.95 9.05 -23.33
CA SER A 97 -19.38 9.23 -23.10
C SER A 97 -19.78 10.71 -23.07
N LEU A 98 -20.91 11.03 -23.69
CA LEU A 98 -21.56 12.36 -23.63
C LEU A 98 -21.81 12.81 -22.16
N THR A 99 -22.03 11.88 -21.26
CA THR A 99 -22.27 12.17 -19.84
C THR A 99 -21.02 12.72 -19.13
N SER A 100 -19.82 12.50 -19.66
CA SER A 100 -18.58 12.99 -19.04
C SER A 100 -18.44 14.50 -19.07
N ALA A 101 -19.06 15.18 -20.02
CA ALA A 101 -19.18 16.64 -19.98
C ALA A 101 -20.05 17.15 -18.82
N GLN A 102 -20.99 16.32 -18.33
CA GLN A 102 -21.89 16.65 -17.22
C GLN A 102 -21.32 16.22 -15.86
N PHE A 103 -20.70 15.03 -15.80
CA PHE A 103 -20.28 14.41 -14.53
C PHE A 103 -18.80 14.60 -14.22
N GLY A 104 -18.03 15.17 -15.15
CA GLY A 104 -16.58 15.35 -15.02
C GLY A 104 -15.78 14.13 -15.47
N THR A 105 -14.47 14.36 -15.63
CA THR A 105 -13.49 13.33 -16.04
C THR A 105 -12.91 12.57 -14.88
N GLU A 106 -13.06 13.07 -13.64
CA GLU A 106 -12.51 12.49 -12.39
C GLU A 106 -12.96 11.05 -12.17
N ARG A 107 -14.16 10.69 -12.67
CA ARG A 107 -14.65 9.31 -12.62
C ARG A 107 -13.83 8.35 -13.48
N VAL A 108 -13.28 8.84 -14.59
CA VAL A 108 -12.39 8.05 -15.45
C VAL A 108 -11.05 7.84 -14.77
N ASP A 109 -10.53 8.88 -14.13
CA ASP A 109 -9.29 8.81 -13.35
C ASP A 109 -9.44 7.82 -12.19
N PHE A 110 -10.52 7.90 -11.44
CA PHE A 110 -10.86 6.94 -10.37
C PHE A 110 -10.88 5.48 -10.87
N LEU A 111 -11.51 5.21 -12.02
CA LEU A 111 -11.59 3.87 -12.57
C LEU A 111 -10.23 3.36 -13.09
N ASN A 112 -9.42 4.24 -13.64
CA ASN A 112 -8.06 3.91 -14.05
C ASN A 112 -7.16 3.60 -12.86
N ASP A 113 -7.24 4.39 -11.78
CA ASP A 113 -6.51 4.18 -10.54
C ASP A 113 -6.91 2.85 -9.90
N LEU A 114 -8.21 2.56 -9.86
CA LEU A 114 -8.75 1.29 -9.36
C LEU A 114 -8.26 0.09 -10.19
N THR A 115 -8.26 0.22 -11.52
CA THR A 115 -7.75 -0.81 -12.43
C THR A 115 -6.25 -1.06 -12.23
N SER A 116 -5.46 0.02 -12.09
CA SER A 116 -4.02 -0.05 -11.85
C SER A 116 -3.71 -0.70 -10.51
N LYS A 117 -4.41 -0.32 -9.45
CA LYS A 117 -4.29 -0.90 -8.12
C LYS A 117 -4.55 -2.41 -8.11
N MET A 118 -5.57 -2.87 -8.83
CA MET A 118 -5.90 -4.30 -8.93
C MET A 118 -4.95 -5.08 -9.85
N SER A 119 -4.20 -4.42 -10.72
CA SER A 119 -3.18 -5.08 -11.56
C SER A 119 -1.85 -5.30 -10.82
N GLU A 120 -1.54 -4.45 -9.85
CA GLU A 120 -0.41 -4.62 -8.96
C GLU A 120 -0.83 -5.57 -7.84
N THR A 121 -0.54 -6.86 -7.98
CA THR A 121 -0.99 -8.01 -7.17
C THR A 121 -0.87 -7.91 -5.64
N THR A 122 -0.54 -6.78 -5.09
CA THR A 122 -0.27 -6.56 -3.66
C THR A 122 -1.37 -5.82 -2.90
N GLU A 123 -2.24 -5.08 -3.58
CA GLU A 123 -3.28 -4.29 -2.90
C GLU A 123 -4.69 -4.69 -3.36
N LEU A 124 -5.51 -5.09 -2.41
CA LEU A 124 -6.91 -5.38 -2.65
C LEU A 124 -7.73 -4.07 -2.70
N PRO A 125 -8.76 -3.99 -3.55
CA PRO A 125 -9.66 -2.86 -3.52
C PRO A 125 -10.42 -2.80 -2.19
N THR A 126 -10.64 -1.61 -1.69
CA THR A 126 -11.46 -1.37 -0.51
C THR A 126 -12.95 -1.51 -0.85
N ILE A 127 -13.79 -1.68 0.16
CA ILE A 127 -15.24 -1.71 -0.01
C ILE A 127 -15.74 -0.41 -0.64
N ASP A 128 -15.22 0.73 -0.21
CA ASP A 128 -15.60 2.05 -0.75
C ASP A 128 -15.24 2.19 -2.23
N GLU A 129 -14.12 1.63 -2.66
CA GLU A 129 -13.73 1.62 -4.08
C GLU A 129 -14.64 0.71 -4.92
N ILE A 130 -15.05 -0.44 -4.39
CA ILE A 130 -16.02 -1.33 -5.06
C ILE A 130 -17.40 -0.66 -5.15
N GLU A 131 -17.82 0.00 -4.07
CA GLU A 131 -19.07 0.78 -4.06
C GLU A 131 -19.01 1.97 -5.05
N GLY A 132 -17.84 2.62 -5.14
CA GLY A 132 -17.59 3.68 -6.11
C GLY A 132 -17.74 3.22 -7.57
N LEU A 133 -17.12 2.07 -7.93
CA LEU A 133 -17.31 1.45 -9.24
C LEU A 133 -18.79 1.18 -9.52
N TRP A 134 -19.48 0.59 -8.56
CA TRP A 134 -20.91 0.29 -8.68
C TRP A 134 -21.76 1.53 -8.82
N PHE A 135 -21.42 2.59 -8.09
CA PHE A 135 -22.10 3.89 -8.20
C PHE A 135 -21.94 4.49 -9.59
N GLU A 136 -20.73 4.51 -10.15
CA GLU A 136 -20.49 5.08 -11.48
C GLU A 136 -21.22 4.30 -12.57
N LEU A 137 -21.21 2.97 -12.52
CA LEU A 137 -21.97 2.14 -13.45
C LEU A 137 -23.48 2.43 -13.39
N LYS A 138 -24.05 2.52 -12.18
CA LYS A 138 -25.47 2.86 -12.01
C LYS A 138 -25.78 4.28 -12.47
N ARG A 139 -24.88 5.24 -12.23
CA ARG A 139 -25.05 6.62 -12.67
C ARG A 139 -25.12 6.71 -14.18
N GLU A 140 -24.24 6.01 -14.90
CA GLU A 140 -24.25 5.95 -16.35
C GLU A 140 -25.52 5.26 -16.88
N MET A 141 -25.93 4.16 -16.26
CA MET A 141 -27.19 3.47 -16.62
C MET A 141 -28.41 4.37 -16.41
N ALA A 142 -28.47 5.14 -15.34
CA ALA A 142 -29.54 6.09 -15.09
C ALA A 142 -29.52 7.21 -16.15
N ALA A 143 -28.36 7.78 -16.41
CA ALA A 143 -28.18 8.85 -17.39
C ALA A 143 -28.47 8.42 -18.82
N SER A 144 -28.35 7.14 -19.14
CA SER A 144 -28.64 6.61 -20.48
C SER A 144 -30.10 6.77 -20.91
N ARG A 145 -31.03 6.83 -19.97
CA ARG A 145 -32.47 6.99 -20.21
C ARG A 145 -32.99 8.42 -20.03
N ASP A 146 -32.19 9.28 -19.41
CA ASP A 146 -32.64 10.62 -19.00
C ASP A 146 -32.45 11.64 -20.12
N VAL A 147 -33.42 12.53 -20.27
CA VAL A 147 -33.30 13.75 -21.08
C VAL A 147 -33.10 14.90 -20.10
N VAL A 148 -31.94 15.54 -20.15
CA VAL A 148 -31.57 16.61 -19.23
C VAL A 148 -31.04 17.82 -19.98
N SER A 149 -31.35 19.02 -19.46
CA SER A 149 -30.79 20.27 -19.96
C SER A 149 -29.94 20.92 -18.85
N PHE A 150 -28.76 21.36 -19.21
CA PHE A 150 -27.83 22.01 -18.29
C PHE A 150 -26.91 22.98 -19.03
N GLU A 151 -26.44 24.01 -18.32
CA GLU A 151 -25.48 24.97 -18.87
C GLU A 151 -24.06 24.38 -18.79
N THR A 152 -23.34 24.43 -19.89
CA THR A 152 -21.94 24.02 -19.96
C THR A 152 -21.22 24.79 -21.06
N THR A 153 -19.89 24.72 -21.02
CA THR A 153 -19.02 25.30 -22.04
C THR A 153 -19.00 24.40 -23.28
N VAL A 154 -19.20 25.00 -24.44
CA VAL A 154 -19.16 24.33 -25.75
C VAL A 154 -18.10 25.04 -26.61
N VAL A 155 -17.33 24.25 -27.37
CA VAL A 155 -16.30 24.75 -28.30
C VAL A 155 -16.88 24.82 -29.70
N ASP A 156 -16.73 25.94 -30.38
CA ASP A 156 -17.14 26.08 -31.79
C ASP A 156 -16.04 25.53 -32.73
N VAL A 157 -16.40 25.38 -34.00
CA VAL A 157 -15.48 24.90 -35.06
C VAL A 157 -14.25 25.79 -35.24
N ASP A 158 -14.33 27.05 -34.87
CA ASP A 158 -13.22 28.01 -34.90
C ASP A 158 -12.36 27.97 -33.59
N GLY A 159 -12.70 27.09 -32.63
CA GLY A 159 -11.99 26.96 -31.34
C GLY A 159 -12.42 27.96 -30.27
N GLU A 160 -13.42 28.80 -30.54
CA GLU A 160 -13.98 29.72 -29.55
C GLU A 160 -14.90 28.99 -28.57
N THR A 161 -14.82 29.37 -27.30
CA THR A 161 -15.65 28.78 -26.24
C THR A 161 -16.84 29.67 -25.91
N SER A 162 -18.02 29.08 -25.80
CA SER A 162 -19.24 29.78 -25.38
C SER A 162 -20.03 28.95 -24.38
N THR A 163 -20.78 29.60 -23.51
CA THR A 163 -21.70 28.92 -22.60
C THR A 163 -23.03 28.65 -23.33
N CYS A 164 -23.48 27.40 -23.25
CA CYS A 164 -24.70 26.97 -23.90
C CYS A 164 -25.55 26.11 -22.95
N ASN A 165 -26.86 26.23 -23.09
CA ASN A 165 -27.81 25.33 -22.44
C ASN A 165 -27.97 24.06 -23.30
N VAL A 166 -27.17 23.05 -22.96
CA VAL A 166 -27.13 21.79 -23.71
C VAL A 166 -28.23 20.86 -23.24
N THR A 167 -28.98 20.33 -24.19
CA THR A 167 -29.94 19.25 -23.93
C THR A 167 -29.32 17.92 -24.38
N ARG A 168 -29.07 17.03 -23.40
CA ARG A 168 -28.55 15.68 -23.62
C ARG A 168 -29.72 14.67 -23.62
N VAL A 169 -29.77 13.82 -24.62
CA VAL A 169 -30.74 12.73 -24.75
C VAL A 169 -30.02 11.39 -24.54
N GLY A 170 -30.09 10.85 -23.34
CA GLY A 170 -29.39 9.62 -22.99
C GLY A 170 -27.89 9.71 -23.24
N LEU A 171 -27.34 8.67 -23.84
CA LEU A 171 -25.95 8.60 -24.32
C LEU A 171 -25.85 8.83 -25.83
N PHE A 172 -26.95 9.22 -26.50
CA PHE A 172 -27.04 9.21 -27.94
C PHE A 172 -26.74 10.56 -28.57
N ASN A 173 -27.30 11.62 -28.01
CA ASN A 173 -27.22 12.95 -28.59
C ASN A 173 -27.07 14.04 -27.53
N ALA A 174 -26.34 15.08 -27.88
CA ALA A 174 -26.36 16.36 -27.19
C ALA A 174 -26.59 17.47 -28.20
N VAL A 175 -27.44 18.41 -27.86
CA VAL A 175 -27.88 19.49 -28.77
C VAL A 175 -27.84 20.83 -28.03
N CYS A 176 -27.33 21.85 -28.70
CA CYS A 176 -27.40 23.24 -28.28
C CYS A 176 -27.89 24.11 -29.45
N ASP A 177 -28.89 24.95 -29.20
CA ASP A 177 -29.44 25.87 -30.20
C ASP A 177 -29.79 25.19 -31.54
N GLY A 178 -30.31 23.96 -31.46
CA GLY A 178 -30.68 23.16 -32.62
C GLY A 178 -29.50 22.53 -33.40
N LYS A 179 -28.30 22.67 -32.92
CA LYS A 179 -27.09 22.04 -33.49
C LYS A 179 -26.62 20.86 -32.63
N TYR A 180 -26.20 19.79 -33.28
CA TYR A 180 -25.64 18.61 -32.61
C TYR A 180 -24.21 18.84 -32.13
N LEU A 181 -23.91 18.25 -30.99
CA LEU A 181 -22.61 18.32 -30.33
C LEU A 181 -21.97 16.94 -30.30
N GLU A 182 -20.65 16.92 -30.26
CA GLU A 182 -19.84 15.75 -29.90
C GLU A 182 -19.09 16.01 -28.60
N TYR A 183 -18.75 14.96 -27.88
CA TYR A 183 -17.91 15.05 -26.71
C TYR A 183 -16.44 14.84 -27.10
N VAL A 184 -15.58 15.76 -26.74
CA VAL A 184 -14.13 15.71 -27.01
C VAL A 184 -13.44 15.27 -25.73
N ALA A 185 -13.06 14.01 -25.65
CA ALA A 185 -12.40 13.42 -24.48
C ALA A 185 -11.11 14.15 -24.08
N ALA A 186 -10.34 14.65 -25.05
CA ALA A 186 -9.09 15.35 -24.81
C ALA A 186 -9.26 16.66 -24.02
N THR A 187 -10.39 17.35 -24.17
CA THR A 187 -10.70 18.61 -23.49
C THR A 187 -11.75 18.47 -22.40
N GLY A 188 -12.45 17.33 -22.35
CA GLY A 188 -13.55 17.10 -21.43
C GLY A 188 -14.79 17.95 -21.72
N GLN A 189 -14.92 18.51 -22.93
CA GLN A 189 -15.93 19.46 -23.29
C GLN A 189 -16.73 19.01 -24.51
N TYR A 190 -17.91 19.59 -24.69
CA TYR A 190 -18.63 19.46 -25.94
C TYR A 190 -18.07 20.38 -27.02
N ALA A 191 -18.08 19.90 -28.26
CA ALA A 191 -17.81 20.71 -29.44
C ALA A 191 -18.99 20.61 -30.46
N PHE A 192 -19.23 21.67 -31.21
CA PHE A 192 -20.19 21.59 -32.32
C PHE A 192 -19.65 20.65 -33.41
N LEU A 193 -20.51 19.80 -33.93
CA LEU A 193 -20.16 18.98 -35.08
C LEU A 193 -19.78 19.88 -36.26
N PRO A 194 -18.64 19.66 -36.91
CA PRO A 194 -18.22 20.47 -38.07
C PRO A 194 -19.24 20.37 -39.24
N ARG A 195 -19.93 19.24 -39.33
CA ARG A 195 -20.99 18.99 -40.30
C ARG A 195 -22.24 18.54 -39.58
N GLN A 196 -23.23 19.41 -39.59
CA GLN A 196 -24.55 19.11 -39.04
C GLN A 196 -25.35 18.17 -39.97
N PRO A 197 -26.11 17.20 -39.38
CA PRO A 197 -27.02 16.37 -40.14
C PRO A 197 -28.02 17.24 -40.91
N ALA A 198 -28.38 16.84 -42.13
CA ALA A 198 -29.47 17.48 -42.86
C ALA A 198 -30.78 17.10 -42.18
N GLY A 199 -31.57 18.11 -41.78
CA GLY A 199 -32.90 17.95 -41.22
C GLY A 199 -33.95 17.58 -42.30
#